data_2926436440d9b95c2d8653a6423062c5
#
_entry.id   2926436440d9b95c2d8653a6423062c5
#
_cell.length_a   1.000
_cell.length_b   1.000
_cell.length_c   1.000
_cell.angle_alpha   90.00
_cell.angle_beta   90.00
_cell.angle_gamma   90.00
#
_symmetry.space_group_name_H-M   'P 1'
#
loop_
_entity.id
_entity.type
_entity.pdbx_description
1 polymer ?
#
loop_
_entity_poly.entity_id
_entity_poly.type
_entity_poly.pdbx_seq_one_letter_code
_entity_poly.pdbx_strand_id
1 'polypeptide(L)'
;MPPRQRKRAAATHTSKRRRTDVESDVDSDSSLSSVPESDDEGPSSRAPRAVASDADLLEQGDNELFQAVLDGSIEEASENWIVLYQGEPAEALTQLVTFVIRLCGCTATLSSDEVRDLEHRDALQERIQSHDVRAPYPIVSRTKPWSGVRKSAARLIAKLWADASEAEVLADDDLLDTWQSWLVGLSVSSIRAFRHTASVVALWTIGALSAQLEQVRESYDVAVKQRDAEARRTSSSSISNRTRLAHTAHKMEQLDTQRDTFDAHLDDLVTQVFG
;
A
#
# COMPACT_ATOMS: atom_id res chain seq x y z
N MET A 1 60.45 -13.26 31.77
CA MET A 1 61.13 -11.95 31.62
C MET A 1 60.23 -11.05 30.78
N PRO A 2 59.75 -9.95 31.36
CA PRO A 2 59.17 -8.82 30.63
C PRO A 2 60.27 -7.74 30.48
N PRO A 3 60.06 -6.54 30.09
CA PRO A 3 59.14 -5.86 29.14
C PRO A 3 59.91 -4.85 28.23
N ARG A 4 59.20 -4.08 27.41
CA ARG A 4 59.57 -2.67 27.22
C ARG A 4 58.43 -1.84 26.57
N GLN A 5 57.88 -0.99 27.41
CA GLN A 5 57.13 0.19 27.02
C GLN A 5 58.00 1.15 26.20
N ARG A 6 57.42 1.83 25.20
CA ARG A 6 57.85 3.16 24.79
C ARG A 6 56.64 4.06 24.56
N LYS A 7 56.47 4.97 25.50
CA LYS A 7 55.75 6.24 25.38
C LYS A 7 56.49 7.18 24.45
N ARG A 8 55.78 7.91 23.62
CA ARG A 8 56.03 9.31 23.23
C ARG A 8 54.81 9.73 22.43
N ALA A 9 54.05 10.64 22.84
CA ALA A 9 54.16 12.07 23.18
C ALA A 9 53.47 12.89 22.08
N ALA A 10 52.57 13.69 22.58
CA ALA A 10 51.66 14.64 21.96
C ALA A 10 52.32 15.59 20.93
N ALA A 11 51.50 15.99 19.95
CA ALA A 11 51.61 17.32 19.34
C ALA A 11 50.22 17.81 18.96
N THR A 12 49.80 18.77 19.74
CA THR A 12 48.69 19.70 19.49
C THR A 12 49.04 20.61 18.33
N HIS A 13 48.17 20.63 17.33
CA HIS A 13 48.13 21.77 16.39
C HIS A 13 46.69 22.27 16.30
N THR A 14 46.43 23.30 17.06
CA THR A 14 45.37 24.28 16.87
C THR A 14 45.62 25.01 15.55
N SER A 15 44.74 24.86 14.56
CA SER A 15 44.66 25.82 13.50
C SER A 15 43.26 26.42 13.44
N LYS A 16 43.25 27.66 13.94
CA LYS A 16 42.18 28.62 13.93
C LYS A 16 42.02 29.12 12.49
N ARG A 17 40.95 28.70 11.79
CA ARG A 17 40.64 29.28 10.47
C ARG A 17 39.28 29.93 10.49
N ARG A 18 39.35 31.18 10.69
CA ARG A 18 38.64 32.38 10.21
C ARG A 18 37.35 32.07 9.42
N ARG A 19 36.27 32.44 10.04
CA ARG A 19 34.95 32.69 9.53
C ARG A 19 35.02 33.77 8.47
N THR A 20 34.64 33.47 7.24
CA THR A 20 34.21 34.46 6.27
C THR A 20 32.73 34.22 6.04
N ASP A 21 31.98 35.16 6.55
CA ASP A 21 30.58 35.37 6.21
C ASP A 21 30.56 35.70 4.71
N VAL A 22 29.85 34.84 3.95
CA VAL A 22 29.35 35.18 2.61
C VAL A 22 27.85 35.01 2.70
N GLU A 23 27.20 36.10 2.96
CA GLU A 23 25.79 36.28 2.66
C GLU A 23 25.63 36.04 1.15
N SER A 24 24.85 35.07 0.80
CA SER A 24 24.27 34.91 -0.52
C SER A 24 22.77 34.92 -0.35
N ASP A 25 22.23 36.13 -0.34
CA ASP A 25 20.84 36.37 -0.65
C ASP A 25 20.58 35.82 -2.06
N VAL A 26 19.89 34.72 -2.12
CA VAL A 26 19.19 34.28 -3.32
C VAL A 26 17.72 34.31 -3.01
N ASP A 27 17.17 35.50 -3.07
CA ASP A 27 15.75 35.73 -3.26
C ASP A 27 15.34 35.10 -4.59
N SER A 28 14.95 33.85 -4.56
CA SER A 28 14.18 33.24 -5.65
C SER A 28 12.71 33.55 -5.40
N ASP A 29 12.37 34.78 -5.75
CA ASP A 29 10.99 35.22 -5.94
C ASP A 29 10.38 34.45 -7.13
N SER A 30 9.88 33.27 -6.84
CA SER A 30 9.01 32.54 -7.77
C SER A 30 7.60 33.12 -7.66
N SER A 31 7.43 34.26 -8.32
CA SER A 31 6.11 34.79 -8.66
C SER A 31 5.37 33.77 -9.50
N LEU A 32 4.68 32.84 -8.86
CA LEU A 32 3.66 32.04 -9.53
C LEU A 32 2.55 32.99 -9.94
N SER A 33 2.48 33.22 -11.25
CA SER A 33 1.41 33.95 -11.93
C SER A 33 0.06 33.63 -11.34
N SER A 34 -0.61 34.67 -10.89
CA SER A 34 -2.04 34.68 -10.56
C SER A 34 -2.81 34.13 -11.77
N VAL A 35 -3.41 32.96 -11.60
CA VAL A 35 -4.44 32.49 -12.52
C VAL A 35 -5.59 33.48 -12.39
N PRO A 36 -6.09 34.07 -13.50
CA PRO A 36 -7.24 34.98 -13.42
C PRO A 36 -8.42 34.19 -12.86
N GLU A 37 -9.00 34.72 -11.80
CA GLU A 37 -10.33 34.30 -11.32
C GLU A 37 -11.32 34.56 -12.44
N SER A 38 -11.83 33.50 -13.04
CA SER A 38 -13.01 33.59 -13.92
C SER A 38 -14.21 33.71 -13.02
N ASP A 39 -14.69 34.93 -12.86
CA ASP A 39 -16.03 35.25 -12.37
C ASP A 39 -17.04 34.74 -13.40
N ASP A 40 -17.45 33.48 -13.28
CA ASP A 40 -18.68 32.97 -13.88
C ASP A 40 -19.58 32.46 -12.75
N GLU A 41 -20.18 33.43 -12.04
CA GLU A 41 -21.24 33.17 -11.09
C GLU A 41 -22.55 32.86 -11.80
N GLY A 42 -22.72 31.61 -12.23
CA GLY A 42 -24.03 31.04 -12.42
C GLY A 42 -24.58 30.58 -11.06
N PRO A 43 -25.83 30.90 -10.66
CA PRO A 43 -26.37 30.45 -9.38
C PRO A 43 -26.67 28.96 -9.42
N SER A 44 -25.66 28.12 -9.18
CA SER A 44 -25.87 26.73 -8.83
C SER A 44 -26.31 26.67 -7.38
N SER A 45 -27.62 26.63 -7.15
CA SER A 45 -28.21 26.38 -5.84
C SER A 45 -27.99 24.93 -5.41
N ARG A 46 -26.73 24.55 -5.20
CA ARG A 46 -26.40 23.30 -4.50
C ARG A 46 -26.39 23.65 -3.02
N ALA A 47 -27.34 23.11 -2.27
CA ALA A 47 -27.32 23.19 -0.81
C ALA A 47 -25.93 22.84 -0.28
N PRO A 48 -25.42 23.54 0.74
CA PRO A 48 -24.13 23.19 1.32
C PRO A 48 -24.17 21.72 1.74
N ARG A 49 -23.31 20.93 1.14
CA ARG A 49 -23.18 19.49 1.45
C ARG A 49 -22.76 19.41 2.93
N ALA A 50 -23.50 18.69 3.75
CA ALA A 50 -23.11 18.47 5.13
C ALA A 50 -21.72 17.82 5.14
N VAL A 51 -20.85 18.24 6.05
CA VAL A 51 -19.48 17.74 6.16
C VAL A 51 -19.47 16.76 7.33
N ALA A 52 -19.09 15.50 7.07
CA ALA A 52 -18.91 14.52 8.14
C ALA A 52 -17.93 15.05 9.19
N SER A 53 -18.25 14.87 10.46
CA SER A 53 -17.39 15.33 11.57
C SER A 53 -16.29 14.33 11.90
N ASP A 54 -15.28 14.79 12.65
CA ASP A 54 -14.25 13.88 13.19
C ASP A 54 -14.86 12.84 14.12
N ALA A 55 -15.89 13.21 14.89
CA ALA A 55 -16.60 12.31 15.78
C ALA A 55 -17.28 11.18 14.99
N ASP A 56 -17.97 11.50 13.89
CA ASP A 56 -18.65 10.50 13.07
C ASP A 56 -17.71 9.44 12.53
N LEU A 57 -16.48 9.81 12.14
CA LEU A 57 -15.48 8.88 11.64
C LEU A 57 -14.82 8.05 12.75
N LEU A 58 -14.67 8.62 13.94
CA LEU A 58 -14.01 7.95 15.08
C LEU A 58 -14.99 7.05 15.85
N GLU A 59 -16.27 7.45 15.96
CA GLU A 59 -17.29 6.71 16.68
C GLU A 59 -17.75 5.46 15.94
N GLN A 60 -17.59 5.41 14.62
CA GLN A 60 -18.00 4.25 13.85
C GLN A 60 -17.28 2.97 14.25
N GLY A 61 -16.01 3.01 14.68
CA GLY A 61 -15.26 1.87 15.25
C GLY A 61 -15.38 0.55 14.46
N ASP A 62 -15.99 0.60 13.29
CA ASP A 62 -16.48 -0.52 12.48
C ASP A 62 -15.40 -1.16 11.59
N ASN A 63 -14.18 -0.59 11.60
CA ASN A 63 -13.10 -1.06 10.73
C ASN A 63 -11.78 -1.19 11.50
N GLU A 64 -11.37 -2.41 11.78
CA GLU A 64 -10.16 -2.71 12.54
C GLU A 64 -8.90 -2.18 11.87
N LEU A 65 -8.81 -2.26 10.52
CA LEU A 65 -7.66 -1.77 9.77
C LEU A 65 -7.52 -0.25 9.90
N PHE A 66 -8.64 0.49 9.91
CA PHE A 66 -8.61 1.92 10.08
C PHE A 66 -8.24 2.32 11.51
N GLN A 67 -8.76 1.61 12.52
CA GLN A 67 -8.38 1.82 13.91
C GLN A 67 -6.89 1.55 14.13
N ALA A 68 -6.37 0.47 13.58
CA ALA A 68 -4.94 0.15 13.66
C ALA A 68 -4.03 1.22 13.04
N VAL A 69 -4.50 1.93 12.01
CA VAL A 69 -3.76 3.06 11.43
C VAL A 69 -3.75 4.26 12.39
N LEU A 70 -4.78 4.44 13.21
CA LEU A 70 -4.89 5.54 14.17
C LEU A 70 -4.07 5.28 15.44
N ASP A 71 -4.08 4.06 15.96
CA ASP A 71 -3.42 3.68 17.22
C ASP A 71 -2.02 3.06 17.02
N GLY A 72 -1.70 2.61 15.81
CA GLY A 72 -0.39 2.08 15.45
C GLY A 72 -0.23 0.56 15.57
N SER A 73 -1.30 -0.20 15.84
CA SER A 73 -1.31 -1.68 15.96
C SER A 73 -1.31 -2.40 14.59
N ILE A 74 -0.47 -1.94 13.68
CA ILE A 74 -0.46 -2.35 12.26
C ILE A 74 -0.14 -3.83 12.10
N GLU A 75 0.82 -4.34 12.85
CA GLU A 75 1.28 -5.73 12.76
C GLU A 75 0.16 -6.70 13.15
N GLU A 76 -0.47 -6.46 14.29
CA GLU A 76 -1.58 -7.28 14.80
C GLU A 76 -2.79 -7.23 13.86
N ALA A 77 -3.13 -6.05 13.35
CA ALA A 77 -4.25 -5.89 12.42
C ALA A 77 -4.02 -6.62 11.10
N SER A 78 -2.78 -6.63 10.60
CA SER A 78 -2.43 -7.36 9.38
C SER A 78 -2.58 -8.88 9.58
N GLU A 79 -2.02 -9.41 10.68
CA GLU A 79 -2.14 -10.84 11.03
C GLU A 79 -3.61 -11.26 11.21
N ASN A 80 -4.40 -10.48 11.95
CA ASN A 80 -5.83 -10.73 12.15
C ASN A 80 -6.59 -10.72 10.83
N TRP A 81 -6.28 -9.77 9.94
CA TRP A 81 -6.92 -9.70 8.63
C TRP A 81 -6.62 -10.94 7.76
N ILE A 82 -5.40 -11.47 7.79
CA ILE A 82 -5.07 -12.71 7.08
C ILE A 82 -5.89 -13.88 7.61
N VAL A 83 -6.01 -14.01 8.94
CA VAL A 83 -6.83 -15.06 9.56
C VAL A 83 -8.31 -14.90 9.16
N LEU A 84 -8.80 -13.67 9.15
CA LEU A 84 -10.16 -13.38 8.70
C LEU A 84 -10.36 -13.76 7.22
N TYR A 85 -9.42 -13.41 6.36
CA TYR A 85 -9.51 -13.73 4.92
C TYR A 85 -9.55 -15.26 4.69
N GLN A 86 -8.74 -16.01 5.42
CA GLN A 86 -8.72 -17.48 5.31
C GLN A 86 -10.03 -18.13 5.79
N GLY A 87 -10.74 -17.49 6.72
CA GLY A 87 -12.02 -17.99 7.25
C GLY A 87 -13.24 -17.43 6.51
N GLU A 88 -13.27 -16.11 6.33
CA GLU A 88 -14.42 -15.36 5.80
C GLU A 88 -13.93 -14.31 4.76
N PRO A 89 -13.56 -14.73 3.53
CA PRO A 89 -12.95 -13.85 2.52
C PRO A 89 -13.81 -12.62 2.20
N ALA A 90 -15.13 -12.79 2.12
CA ALA A 90 -16.06 -11.70 1.81
C ALA A 90 -16.04 -10.60 2.88
N GLU A 91 -15.96 -10.97 4.16
CA GLU A 91 -15.87 -10.01 5.26
C GLU A 91 -14.51 -9.28 5.26
N ALA A 92 -13.43 -10.02 5.05
CA ALA A 92 -12.09 -9.44 4.96
C ALA A 92 -11.97 -8.43 3.80
N LEU A 93 -12.53 -8.73 2.63
CA LEU A 93 -12.62 -7.80 1.50
C LEU A 93 -13.46 -6.56 1.86
N THR A 94 -14.55 -6.75 2.58
CA THR A 94 -15.40 -5.65 3.05
C THR A 94 -14.65 -4.72 3.99
N GLN A 95 -13.88 -5.26 4.93
CA GLN A 95 -13.00 -4.47 5.79
C GLN A 95 -11.95 -3.71 4.98
N LEU A 96 -11.34 -4.34 3.99
CA LEU A 96 -10.30 -3.72 3.18
C LEU A 96 -10.85 -2.55 2.32
N VAL A 97 -12.01 -2.72 1.68
CA VAL A 97 -12.66 -1.65 0.90
C VAL A 97 -13.16 -0.54 1.82
N THR A 98 -13.80 -0.90 2.95
CA THR A 98 -14.26 0.07 3.95
C THR A 98 -13.09 0.89 4.50
N PHE A 99 -11.93 0.29 4.72
CA PHE A 99 -10.72 1.00 5.10
C PHE A 99 -10.39 2.15 4.12
N VAL A 100 -10.42 1.90 2.81
CA VAL A 100 -10.20 2.96 1.79
C VAL A 100 -11.26 4.05 1.90
N ILE A 101 -12.52 3.68 2.10
CA ILE A 101 -13.63 4.63 2.25
C ILE A 101 -13.43 5.52 3.48
N ARG A 102 -12.97 4.94 4.61
CA ARG A 102 -12.61 5.71 5.82
C ARG A 102 -11.43 6.66 5.57
N LEU A 103 -10.43 6.24 4.82
CA LEU A 103 -9.33 7.12 4.41
C LEU A 103 -9.79 8.30 3.53
N CYS A 104 -10.88 8.13 2.77
CA CYS A 104 -11.54 9.21 2.04
C CYS A 104 -12.30 10.18 2.96
N GLY A 105 -12.46 9.85 4.23
CA GLY A 105 -13.27 10.62 5.18
C GLY A 105 -14.77 10.42 5.01
N CYS A 106 -15.19 9.29 4.47
CA CYS A 106 -16.58 8.92 4.25
C CYS A 106 -17.03 7.88 5.28
N THR A 107 -18.25 8.02 5.77
CA THR A 107 -18.88 7.16 6.79
C THR A 107 -19.79 6.10 6.20
N ALA A 108 -19.85 5.97 4.87
CA ALA A 108 -20.68 4.95 4.22
C ALA A 108 -20.30 3.54 4.68
N THR A 109 -21.29 2.69 4.89
CA THR A 109 -21.13 1.27 5.22
C THR A 109 -21.40 0.41 4.01
N LEU A 110 -20.70 -0.71 3.92
CA LEU A 110 -20.85 -1.74 2.89
C LEU A 110 -21.14 -3.09 3.54
N SER A 111 -21.95 -3.89 2.87
CA SER A 111 -22.12 -5.31 3.22
C SER A 111 -21.17 -6.17 2.39
N SER A 112 -20.93 -7.40 2.87
CA SER A 112 -20.04 -8.35 2.18
C SER A 112 -20.57 -8.74 0.79
N ASP A 113 -21.88 -8.83 0.63
CA ASP A 113 -22.50 -9.09 -0.67
C ASP A 113 -22.28 -7.94 -1.66
N GLU A 114 -22.40 -6.71 -1.18
CA GLU A 114 -22.20 -5.49 -2.00
C GLU A 114 -20.76 -5.35 -2.48
N VAL A 115 -19.78 -5.72 -1.67
CA VAL A 115 -18.35 -5.59 -2.04
C VAL A 115 -17.98 -6.56 -3.16
N ARG A 116 -18.57 -7.75 -3.17
CA ARG A 116 -18.33 -8.80 -4.20
C ARG A 116 -19.17 -8.64 -5.46
N ASP A 117 -20.22 -7.82 -5.40
CA ASP A 117 -21.09 -7.56 -6.55
C ASP A 117 -20.43 -6.56 -7.51
N LEU A 118 -19.57 -7.07 -8.37
CA LEU A 118 -18.87 -6.25 -9.36
C LEU A 118 -19.79 -5.76 -10.50
N GLU A 119 -20.94 -6.38 -10.71
CA GLU A 119 -21.91 -5.97 -11.75
C GLU A 119 -22.61 -4.67 -11.35
N HIS A 120 -22.92 -4.49 -10.05
CA HIS A 120 -23.59 -3.28 -9.53
C HIS A 120 -22.63 -2.29 -8.87
N ARG A 121 -21.32 -2.52 -8.97
CA ARG A 121 -20.29 -1.70 -8.34
C ARG A 121 -20.44 -0.21 -8.62
N ASP A 122 -20.75 0.18 -9.86
CA ASP A 122 -20.83 1.59 -10.24
C ASP A 122 -21.99 2.29 -9.52
N ALA A 123 -23.15 1.63 -9.38
CA ALA A 123 -24.28 2.14 -8.59
C ALA A 123 -23.93 2.23 -7.10
N LEU A 124 -23.20 1.27 -6.56
CA LEU A 124 -22.72 1.29 -5.18
C LEU A 124 -21.72 2.43 -4.94
N GLN A 125 -20.81 2.65 -5.86
CA GLN A 125 -19.87 3.77 -5.79
C GLN A 125 -20.58 5.11 -5.86
N GLU A 126 -21.58 5.27 -6.71
CA GLU A 126 -22.41 6.47 -6.76
C GLU A 126 -23.14 6.70 -5.43
N ARG A 127 -23.69 5.63 -4.83
CA ARG A 127 -24.31 5.68 -3.49
C ARG A 127 -23.29 6.13 -2.43
N ILE A 128 -22.09 5.54 -2.39
CA ILE A 128 -21.03 5.91 -1.44
C ILE A 128 -20.63 7.37 -1.64
N GLN A 129 -20.47 7.79 -2.88
CA GLN A 129 -20.10 9.16 -3.23
C GLN A 129 -21.22 10.20 -2.94
N SER A 130 -22.45 9.74 -2.71
CA SER A 130 -23.56 10.62 -2.26
C SER A 130 -23.46 10.95 -0.77
N HIS A 131 -22.73 10.15 0.03
CA HIS A 131 -22.51 10.41 1.44
C HIS A 131 -21.61 11.63 1.67
N ASP A 132 -21.74 12.22 2.85
CA ASP A 132 -20.91 13.33 3.27
C ASP A 132 -19.45 12.87 3.46
N VAL A 133 -18.55 13.72 3.02
CA VAL A 133 -17.10 13.49 3.11
C VAL A 133 -16.49 14.58 3.97
N ARG A 134 -15.71 14.17 4.96
CA ARG A 134 -14.95 15.09 5.80
C ARG A 134 -13.91 15.87 4.99
N ALA A 135 -13.80 17.16 5.23
CA ALA A 135 -12.78 18.00 4.61
C ALA A 135 -12.00 18.80 5.68
N PRO A 136 -10.68 18.72 5.69
CA PRO A 136 -9.80 17.86 4.89
C PRO A 136 -9.89 16.39 5.30
N TYR A 137 -9.94 15.47 4.34
CA TYR A 137 -10.06 14.02 4.61
C TYR A 137 -8.78 13.44 5.27
N PRO A 138 -8.87 12.27 5.97
CA PRO A 138 -7.80 11.76 6.85
C PRO A 138 -6.42 11.70 6.22
N ILE A 139 -6.30 11.22 4.99
CA ILE A 139 -5.01 11.02 4.31
C ILE A 139 -4.24 12.33 4.00
N VAL A 140 -4.92 13.47 3.96
CA VAL A 140 -4.30 14.79 3.72
C VAL A 140 -4.28 15.68 4.94
N SER A 141 -5.05 15.35 5.97
CA SER A 141 -5.14 16.13 7.19
C SER A 141 -3.84 16.06 7.99
N ARG A 142 -3.39 17.21 8.49
CA ARG A 142 -2.19 17.32 9.33
C ARG A 142 -2.51 17.57 10.79
N THR A 143 -3.79 17.75 11.12
CA THR A 143 -4.25 17.95 12.48
C THR A 143 -4.53 16.64 13.19
N LYS A 144 -4.46 16.61 14.52
CA LYS A 144 -4.90 15.44 15.30
C LYS A 144 -6.42 15.25 15.14
N PRO A 145 -6.91 14.00 15.12
CA PRO A 145 -6.21 12.73 15.29
C PRO A 145 -5.52 12.22 14.01
N TRP A 146 -5.69 12.87 12.86
CA TRP A 146 -5.29 12.39 11.52
C TRP A 146 -3.81 12.54 11.19
N SER A 147 -3.05 13.21 12.08
CA SER A 147 -1.62 13.41 11.87
C SER A 147 -0.88 12.06 11.82
N GLY A 148 -0.29 11.75 10.66
CA GLY A 148 0.44 10.49 10.47
C GLY A 148 -0.34 9.38 9.76
N VAL A 149 -1.67 9.49 9.63
CA VAL A 149 -2.54 8.49 8.98
C VAL A 149 -2.00 8.06 7.61
N ARG A 150 -1.56 9.01 6.79
CA ARG A 150 -0.97 8.69 5.47
C ARG A 150 0.21 7.73 5.56
N LYS A 151 1.11 7.94 6.53
CA LYS A 151 2.30 7.11 6.72
C LYS A 151 1.94 5.74 7.29
N SER A 152 1.05 5.73 8.28
CA SER A 152 0.58 4.49 8.90
C SER A 152 -0.22 3.63 7.91
N ALA A 153 -1.10 4.24 7.10
CA ALA A 153 -1.84 3.53 6.06
C ALA A 153 -0.93 2.93 4.98
N ALA A 154 0.09 3.67 4.53
CA ALA A 154 1.08 3.13 3.59
C ALA A 154 1.82 1.92 4.17
N ARG A 155 2.18 1.98 5.47
CA ARG A 155 2.83 0.88 6.17
C ARG A 155 1.90 -0.32 6.33
N LEU A 156 0.62 -0.10 6.65
CA LEU A 156 -0.37 -1.17 6.73
C LEU A 156 -0.53 -1.87 5.38
N ILE A 157 -0.71 -1.14 4.28
CA ILE A 157 -0.81 -1.74 2.93
C ILE A 157 0.43 -2.57 2.61
N ALA A 158 1.63 -2.04 2.87
CA ALA A 158 2.87 -2.78 2.60
C ALA A 158 2.98 -4.07 3.43
N LYS A 159 2.61 -4.00 4.74
CA LYS A 159 2.63 -5.15 5.64
C LYS A 159 1.59 -6.19 5.23
N LEU A 160 0.37 -5.74 4.93
CA LEU A 160 -0.75 -6.61 4.57
C LEU A 160 -0.46 -7.42 3.30
N TRP A 161 0.10 -6.79 2.25
CA TRP A 161 0.48 -7.52 1.04
C TRP A 161 1.69 -8.45 1.24
N ALA A 162 2.61 -8.10 2.15
CA ALA A 162 3.70 -9.00 2.52
C ALA A 162 3.18 -10.26 3.24
N ASP A 163 2.31 -10.08 4.23
CA ASP A 163 1.71 -11.19 4.97
C ASP A 163 0.79 -12.04 4.09
N ALA A 164 0.03 -11.40 3.19
CA ALA A 164 -0.82 -12.10 2.23
C ALA A 164 -0.01 -12.95 1.24
N SER A 165 1.18 -12.48 0.85
CA SER A 165 2.12 -13.26 0.04
C SER A 165 2.70 -14.44 0.80
N GLU A 166 3.10 -14.23 2.07
CA GLU A 166 3.65 -15.29 2.92
C GLU A 166 2.61 -16.37 3.25
N ALA A 167 1.37 -15.97 3.46
CA ALA A 167 0.23 -16.86 3.72
C ALA A 167 -0.35 -17.51 2.45
N GLU A 168 0.25 -17.26 1.27
CA GLU A 168 -0.21 -17.74 -0.05
C GLU A 168 -1.63 -17.27 -0.42
N VAL A 169 -2.16 -16.24 0.27
CA VAL A 169 -3.50 -15.68 0.03
C VAL A 169 -3.56 -14.92 -1.29
N LEU A 170 -2.45 -14.36 -1.76
CA LEU A 170 -2.36 -13.67 -3.05
C LEU A 170 -2.47 -14.61 -4.28
N ALA A 171 -2.51 -15.92 -4.07
CA ALA A 171 -2.81 -16.88 -5.11
C ALA A 171 -4.33 -16.95 -5.42
N ASP A 172 -5.16 -16.30 -4.60
CA ASP A 172 -6.60 -16.17 -4.82
C ASP A 172 -6.87 -14.93 -5.70
N ASP A 173 -7.25 -15.18 -6.95
CA ASP A 173 -7.52 -14.13 -7.94
C ASP A 173 -8.66 -13.19 -7.47
N ASP A 174 -9.63 -13.70 -6.67
CA ASP A 174 -10.78 -12.94 -6.16
C ASP A 174 -10.32 -11.74 -5.29
N LEU A 175 -9.22 -11.88 -4.54
CA LEU A 175 -8.67 -10.82 -3.71
C LEU A 175 -8.16 -9.64 -4.55
N LEU A 176 -7.26 -9.91 -5.47
CA LEU A 176 -6.62 -8.87 -6.27
C LEU A 176 -7.60 -8.25 -7.27
N ASP A 177 -8.46 -9.04 -7.90
CA ASP A 177 -9.49 -8.57 -8.83
C ASP A 177 -10.49 -7.65 -8.14
N THR A 178 -11.03 -8.06 -6.98
CA THR A 178 -11.96 -7.22 -6.22
C THR A 178 -11.28 -5.94 -5.75
N TRP A 179 -10.09 -6.05 -5.17
CA TRP A 179 -9.34 -4.88 -4.71
C TRP A 179 -9.06 -3.88 -5.82
N GLN A 180 -8.51 -4.36 -6.95
CA GLN A 180 -8.20 -3.55 -8.11
C GLN A 180 -9.45 -2.86 -8.66
N SER A 181 -10.53 -3.62 -8.81
CA SER A 181 -11.80 -3.13 -9.32
C SER A 181 -12.35 -1.96 -8.49
N TRP A 182 -12.27 -2.04 -7.15
CA TRP A 182 -12.67 -0.95 -6.27
C TRP A 182 -11.76 0.27 -6.39
N LEU A 183 -10.45 0.09 -6.43
CA LEU A 183 -9.50 1.20 -6.58
C LEU A 183 -9.67 1.92 -7.90
N VAL A 184 -9.82 1.19 -9.00
CA VAL A 184 -10.06 1.76 -10.33
C VAL A 184 -11.34 2.59 -10.34
N GLY A 185 -12.45 2.03 -9.88
CA GLY A 185 -13.72 2.76 -9.86
C GLY A 185 -13.69 4.01 -8.98
N LEU A 186 -13.04 3.96 -7.81
CA LEU A 186 -12.90 5.15 -6.96
C LEU A 186 -11.92 6.18 -7.55
N SER A 187 -10.94 5.75 -8.35
CA SER A 187 -9.94 6.64 -8.95
C SER A 187 -10.51 7.55 -10.04
N VAL A 188 -11.61 7.17 -10.67
CA VAL A 188 -12.32 7.97 -11.69
C VAL A 188 -13.41 8.85 -11.09
N SER A 189 -13.59 8.84 -9.76
CA SER A 189 -14.59 9.64 -9.07
C SER A 189 -14.48 11.14 -9.36
N SER A 190 -15.61 11.81 -9.50
CA SER A 190 -15.68 13.28 -9.56
C SER A 190 -15.28 13.94 -8.23
N ILE A 191 -15.42 13.22 -7.10
CA ILE A 191 -15.10 13.72 -5.78
C ILE A 191 -13.61 13.53 -5.50
N ARG A 192 -12.91 14.64 -5.27
CA ARG A 192 -11.45 14.65 -5.06
C ARG A 192 -10.98 13.69 -3.95
N ALA A 193 -11.72 13.57 -2.84
CA ALA A 193 -11.33 12.73 -1.72
C ALA A 193 -11.22 11.25 -2.15
N PHE A 194 -12.19 10.72 -2.89
CA PHE A 194 -12.15 9.35 -3.42
C PHE A 194 -11.05 9.19 -4.46
N ARG A 195 -11.06 10.05 -5.49
CA ARG A 195 -10.08 9.98 -6.58
C ARG A 195 -8.64 10.01 -6.05
N HIS A 196 -8.30 11.00 -5.22
CA HIS A 196 -6.95 11.15 -4.69
C HIS A 196 -6.57 9.99 -3.76
N THR A 197 -7.47 9.57 -2.85
CA THR A 197 -7.17 8.48 -1.92
C THR A 197 -6.96 7.16 -2.66
N ALA A 198 -7.86 6.82 -3.60
CA ALA A 198 -7.74 5.61 -4.40
C ALA A 198 -6.45 5.58 -5.22
N SER A 199 -6.10 6.67 -5.90
CA SER A 199 -4.83 6.76 -6.64
C SER A 199 -3.60 6.61 -5.73
N VAL A 200 -3.62 7.19 -4.52
CA VAL A 200 -2.52 7.04 -3.56
C VAL A 200 -2.43 5.62 -3.02
N VAL A 201 -3.57 4.99 -2.70
CA VAL A 201 -3.61 3.59 -2.24
C VAL A 201 -3.16 2.64 -3.36
N ALA A 202 -3.56 2.89 -4.61
CA ALA A 202 -3.08 2.14 -5.77
C ALA A 202 -1.56 2.21 -5.91
N LEU A 203 -0.95 3.40 -5.74
CA LEU A 203 0.51 3.55 -5.75
C LEU A 203 1.19 2.77 -4.62
N TRP A 204 0.59 2.71 -3.43
CA TRP A 204 1.14 1.89 -2.33
C TRP A 204 1.01 0.40 -2.63
N THR A 205 -0.12 -0.02 -3.22
CA THR A 205 -0.34 -1.41 -3.66
C THR A 205 0.68 -1.81 -4.73
N ILE A 206 0.89 -0.96 -5.75
CA ILE A 206 1.91 -1.19 -6.79
C ILE A 206 3.29 -1.36 -6.15
N GLY A 207 3.67 -0.47 -5.23
CA GLY A 207 4.96 -0.57 -4.54
C GLY A 207 5.10 -1.86 -3.72
N ALA A 208 4.05 -2.26 -3.01
CA ALA A 208 4.05 -3.48 -2.21
C ALA A 208 4.10 -4.75 -3.08
N LEU A 209 3.25 -4.85 -4.12
CA LEU A 209 3.25 -6.00 -5.04
C LEU A 209 4.57 -6.09 -5.83
N SER A 210 5.16 -4.97 -6.23
CA SER A 210 6.48 -4.96 -6.88
C SER A 210 7.57 -5.52 -5.97
N ALA A 211 7.51 -5.23 -4.67
CA ALA A 211 8.45 -5.81 -3.70
C ALA A 211 8.24 -7.32 -3.53
N GLN A 212 7.00 -7.80 -3.54
CA GLN A 212 6.70 -9.23 -3.52
C GLN A 212 7.16 -9.94 -4.80
N LEU A 213 6.93 -9.32 -5.95
CA LEU A 213 7.40 -9.83 -7.24
C LEU A 213 8.91 -10.03 -7.27
N GLU A 214 9.68 -9.11 -6.69
CA GLU A 214 11.14 -9.26 -6.59
C GLU A 214 11.52 -10.46 -5.72
N GLN A 215 10.85 -10.67 -4.58
CA GLN A 215 11.05 -11.84 -3.73
C GLN A 215 10.72 -13.16 -4.45
N VAL A 216 9.65 -13.18 -5.24
CA VAL A 216 9.27 -14.33 -6.08
C VAL A 216 10.36 -14.63 -7.11
N ARG A 217 10.88 -13.60 -7.79
CA ARG A 217 11.99 -13.73 -8.76
C ARG A 217 13.27 -14.27 -8.12
N GLU A 218 13.65 -13.75 -6.95
CA GLU A 218 14.80 -14.27 -6.19
C GLU A 218 14.60 -15.74 -5.79
N SER A 219 13.41 -16.10 -5.33
CA SER A 219 13.02 -17.46 -4.95
C SER A 219 13.06 -18.41 -6.15
N TYR A 220 12.60 -17.94 -7.31
CA TYR A 220 12.67 -18.69 -8.56
C TYR A 220 14.12 -18.96 -8.99
N ASP A 221 15.00 -17.97 -8.93
CA ASP A 221 16.42 -18.11 -9.25
C ASP A 221 17.12 -19.14 -8.32
N VAL A 222 16.75 -19.14 -7.04
CA VAL A 222 17.25 -20.14 -6.07
C VAL A 222 16.76 -21.54 -6.44
N ALA A 223 15.47 -21.67 -6.80
CA ALA A 223 14.88 -22.95 -7.21
C ALA A 223 15.53 -23.50 -8.50
N VAL A 224 15.84 -22.63 -9.48
CA VAL A 224 16.57 -22.99 -10.69
C VAL A 224 17.94 -23.55 -10.35
N LYS A 225 18.71 -22.86 -9.51
CA LYS A 225 20.06 -23.31 -9.07
C LYS A 225 19.99 -24.65 -8.34
N GLN A 226 18.98 -24.85 -7.48
CA GLN A 226 18.75 -26.12 -6.77
C GLN A 226 18.45 -27.24 -7.75
N ARG A 227 17.50 -27.05 -8.69
CA ARG A 227 17.16 -28.04 -9.71
C ARG A 227 18.39 -28.45 -10.53
N ASP A 228 19.20 -27.51 -10.97
CA ASP A 228 20.38 -27.78 -11.77
C ASP A 228 21.46 -28.52 -10.96
N ALA A 229 21.61 -28.22 -9.67
CA ALA A 229 22.50 -28.96 -8.78
C ALA A 229 22.02 -30.41 -8.54
N GLU A 230 20.71 -30.62 -8.39
CA GLU A 230 20.11 -31.94 -8.25
C GLU A 230 20.20 -32.74 -9.55
N ALA A 231 19.93 -32.11 -10.69
CA ALA A 231 20.08 -32.78 -12.01
C ALA A 231 21.51 -33.29 -12.25
N ARG A 232 22.54 -32.52 -11.84
CA ARG A 232 23.94 -32.96 -11.94
C ARG A 232 24.27 -34.14 -11.02
N ARG A 233 23.58 -34.30 -9.89
CA ARG A 233 23.73 -35.41 -8.94
C ARG A 233 22.99 -36.68 -9.36
N THR A 234 22.04 -36.56 -10.28
CA THR A 234 21.10 -37.63 -10.66
C THR A 234 21.74 -38.69 -11.59
N SER A 235 23.06 -38.68 -11.80
CA SER A 235 23.75 -39.77 -12.48
C SER A 235 23.63 -41.12 -11.73
N SER A 236 23.14 -41.13 -10.47
CA SER A 236 22.76 -42.31 -9.74
C SER A 236 21.23 -42.41 -9.60
N SER A 237 20.63 -43.44 -10.15
CA SER A 237 19.22 -43.76 -10.27
C SER A 237 18.48 -44.00 -8.92
N SER A 238 18.55 -43.04 -7.97
CA SER A 238 17.82 -43.13 -6.72
C SER A 238 16.40 -42.55 -6.85
N ILE A 239 15.40 -43.28 -6.33
CA ILE A 239 13.97 -42.83 -6.26
C ILE A 239 13.90 -41.51 -5.49
N SER A 240 14.67 -41.34 -4.42
CA SER A 240 14.74 -40.10 -3.62
C SER A 240 15.14 -38.88 -4.44
N ASN A 241 16.06 -39.03 -5.41
CA ASN A 241 16.50 -37.93 -6.25
C ASN A 241 15.38 -37.51 -7.27
N ARG A 242 14.63 -38.48 -7.78
CA ARG A 242 13.47 -38.16 -8.64
C ARG A 242 12.38 -37.41 -7.92
N THR A 243 12.08 -37.78 -6.68
CA THR A 243 11.07 -37.07 -5.86
C THR A 243 11.50 -35.64 -5.57
N ARG A 244 12.77 -35.40 -5.23
CA ARG A 244 13.30 -34.05 -5.01
C ARG A 244 13.24 -33.20 -6.28
N LEU A 245 13.64 -33.76 -7.41
CA LEU A 245 13.59 -33.05 -8.69
C LEU A 245 12.14 -32.68 -9.06
N ALA A 246 11.18 -33.58 -8.84
CA ALA A 246 9.77 -33.33 -9.07
C ALA A 246 9.23 -32.22 -8.14
N HIS A 247 9.63 -32.22 -6.86
CA HIS A 247 9.25 -31.18 -5.91
C HIS A 247 9.82 -29.82 -6.30
N THR A 248 11.11 -29.76 -6.69
CA THR A 248 11.72 -28.50 -7.15
C THR A 248 11.08 -27.99 -8.42
N ALA A 249 10.73 -28.88 -9.35
CA ALA A 249 10.02 -28.52 -10.59
C ALA A 249 8.63 -27.94 -10.29
N HIS A 250 7.87 -28.56 -9.39
CA HIS A 250 6.55 -28.07 -8.99
C HIS A 250 6.65 -26.70 -8.29
N LYS A 251 7.63 -26.51 -7.39
CA LYS A 251 7.87 -25.22 -6.78
C LYS A 251 8.18 -24.12 -7.80
N MET A 252 8.97 -24.45 -8.83
CA MET A 252 9.26 -23.50 -9.91
C MET A 252 8.00 -23.13 -10.70
N GLU A 253 7.13 -24.09 -10.99
CA GLU A 253 5.86 -23.86 -11.67
C GLU A 253 4.93 -22.94 -10.84
N GLN A 254 4.85 -23.16 -9.53
CA GLN A 254 4.11 -22.27 -8.61
C GLN A 254 4.66 -20.86 -8.61
N LEU A 255 5.98 -20.67 -8.49
CA LEU A 255 6.62 -19.36 -8.51
C LEU A 255 6.47 -18.65 -9.87
N ASP A 256 6.47 -19.39 -10.97
CA ASP A 256 6.27 -18.85 -12.32
C ASP A 256 4.84 -18.33 -12.48
N THR A 257 3.84 -19.12 -12.05
CA THR A 257 2.44 -18.71 -12.03
C THR A 257 2.23 -17.48 -11.16
N GLN A 258 2.78 -17.46 -9.95
CA GLN A 258 2.68 -16.33 -9.03
C GLN A 258 3.32 -15.04 -9.62
N ARG A 259 4.46 -15.18 -10.29
CA ARG A 259 5.11 -14.08 -11.01
C ARG A 259 4.20 -13.50 -12.09
N ASP A 260 3.65 -14.37 -12.93
CA ASP A 260 2.80 -13.97 -14.05
C ASP A 260 1.51 -13.28 -13.54
N THR A 261 0.92 -13.75 -12.43
CA THR A 261 -0.22 -13.13 -11.78
C THR A 261 0.14 -11.71 -11.28
N PHE A 262 1.27 -11.55 -10.58
CA PHE A 262 1.68 -10.23 -10.09
C PHE A 262 2.02 -9.26 -11.22
N ASP A 263 2.72 -9.71 -12.26
CA ASP A 263 3.04 -8.89 -13.44
C ASP A 263 1.75 -8.41 -14.13
N ALA A 264 0.74 -9.28 -14.29
CA ALA A 264 -0.55 -8.93 -14.88
C ALA A 264 -1.32 -7.88 -14.06
N HIS A 265 -1.47 -8.11 -12.75
CA HIS A 265 -2.16 -7.15 -11.86
C HIS A 265 -1.44 -5.80 -11.75
N LEU A 266 -0.11 -5.79 -11.77
CA LEU A 266 0.67 -4.55 -11.78
C LEU A 266 0.45 -3.75 -13.06
N ASP A 267 0.48 -4.41 -14.22
CA ASP A 267 0.27 -3.78 -15.53
C ASP A 267 -1.16 -3.21 -15.64
N ASP A 268 -2.15 -3.99 -15.24
CA ASP A 268 -3.55 -3.58 -15.22
C ASP A 268 -3.79 -2.40 -14.27
N LEU A 269 -3.27 -2.45 -13.04
CA LEU A 269 -3.47 -1.38 -12.07
C LEU A 269 -2.80 -0.08 -12.52
N VAL A 270 -1.61 -0.16 -13.11
CA VAL A 270 -0.92 1.02 -13.68
C VAL A 270 -1.73 1.58 -14.83
N THR A 271 -2.17 0.74 -15.76
CA THR A 271 -2.88 1.18 -16.97
C THR A 271 -4.25 1.76 -16.64
N GLN A 272 -5.00 1.15 -15.73
CA GLN A 272 -6.38 1.57 -15.43
C GLN A 272 -6.48 2.77 -14.50
N VAL A 273 -5.51 2.96 -13.59
CA VAL A 273 -5.54 4.09 -12.65
C VAL A 273 -4.78 5.30 -13.16
N PHE A 274 -3.73 5.11 -13.97
CA PHE A 274 -2.81 6.19 -14.37
C PHE A 274 -2.67 6.37 -15.89
N GLY A 275 -3.19 5.46 -16.72
CA GLY A 275 -3.26 5.57 -18.20
C GLY A 275 -4.48 6.34 -18.63
#